data_dc48a728f030cde508b3bfb4ddd2ee4d
#
_entry.id   dc48a728f030cde508b3bfb4ddd2ee4d
#
_cell.length_a   1.000
_cell.length_b   1.000
_cell.length_c   1.000
_cell.angle_alpha   90.00
_cell.angle_beta   90.00
_cell.angle_gamma   90.00
#
_symmetry.space_group_name_H-M   'P 1'
#
loop_
_entity.id
_entity.type
_entity.pdbx_description
1 polymer ?
#
loop_
_entity_poly.entity_id
_entity_poly.type
_entity_poly.pdbx_seq_one_letter_code
_entity_poly.pdbx_strand_id
1 'polypeptide(L)'
;MSICVFGIFVADLCFFANDIPIPGQTILGKKYIIGPGGKGSNQAIAAARAGGNVSFISKVGKDSYADLAISLYERDKINYDGLVISENESTGAAGILINEKTGQNAINVVPGAAGTIDEKLVDSKLNIIESSHVFLTQLELSLIHI
;
A
#
# COMPACT_ATOMS: atom_id res chain seq x y z
N MET A 1 13.86 -14.40 12.88
CA MET A 1 14.42 -13.13 12.33
C MET A 1 13.25 -12.17 12.18
N SER A 2 13.34 -10.98 12.80
CA SER A 2 12.33 -9.93 12.68
C SER A 2 12.66 -9.00 11.52
N ILE A 3 11.62 -8.57 10.81
CA ILE A 3 11.72 -7.73 9.62
C ILE A 3 10.79 -6.52 9.84
N CYS A 4 11.31 -5.31 9.76
CA CYS A 4 10.51 -4.10 9.70
C CYS A 4 10.40 -3.66 8.25
N VAL A 5 9.19 -3.54 7.74
CA VAL A 5 8.92 -2.97 6.41
C VAL A 5 8.31 -1.58 6.60
N PHE A 6 8.93 -0.58 5.99
CA PHE A 6 8.45 0.79 5.96
C PHE A 6 8.05 1.16 4.54
N GLY A 7 6.79 1.49 4.33
CA GLY A 7 6.31 1.76 2.99
C GLY A 7 4.85 2.15 2.95
N ILE A 8 4.30 2.28 1.73
CA ILE A 8 2.91 2.65 1.55
C ILE A 8 2.00 1.43 1.42
N PHE A 9 0.75 1.61 1.87
CA PHE A 9 -0.41 0.87 1.43
C PHE A 9 -1.27 1.77 0.55
N VAL A 10 -1.81 1.21 -0.53
CA VAL A 10 -2.85 1.82 -1.35
C VAL A 10 -3.90 0.75 -1.69
N ALA A 11 -5.14 1.16 -1.87
CA ALA A 11 -6.16 0.28 -2.42
C ALA A 11 -6.03 0.27 -3.95
N ASP A 12 -5.88 -0.92 -4.56
CA ASP A 12 -5.85 -1.08 -6.01
C ASP A 12 -7.27 -1.27 -6.55
N LEU A 13 -7.73 -0.32 -7.37
CA LEU A 13 -9.01 -0.36 -8.07
C LEU A 13 -8.73 -0.75 -9.53
N CYS A 14 -8.81 -2.03 -9.80
CA CYS A 14 -8.50 -2.61 -11.12
C CYS A 14 -9.76 -2.68 -11.98
N PHE A 15 -9.76 -2.02 -13.12
CA PHE A 15 -10.85 -2.03 -14.12
C PHE A 15 -10.37 -2.77 -15.37
N PHE A 16 -11.11 -3.80 -15.76
CA PHE A 16 -10.73 -4.67 -16.86
C PHE A 16 -11.63 -4.41 -18.08
N ALA A 17 -11.01 -4.19 -19.23
CA ALA A 17 -11.69 -3.96 -20.49
C ALA A 17 -10.91 -4.58 -21.67
N ASN A 18 -11.50 -4.54 -22.86
CA ASN A 18 -10.82 -4.99 -24.08
C ASN A 18 -9.73 -4.03 -24.53
N ASP A 19 -9.77 -2.78 -24.03
CA ASP A 19 -8.80 -1.73 -24.36
C ASP A 19 -8.68 -0.72 -23.22
N ILE A 20 -7.73 0.18 -23.31
CA ILE A 20 -7.56 1.33 -22.42
C ILE A 20 -8.11 2.55 -23.14
N PRO A 21 -9.03 3.34 -22.54
CA PRO A 21 -9.63 4.49 -23.20
C PRO A 21 -8.57 5.58 -23.46
N ILE A 22 -8.65 6.21 -24.62
CA ILE A 22 -7.91 7.43 -24.92
C ILE A 22 -8.63 8.66 -24.35
N PRO A 23 -7.96 9.83 -24.24
CA PRO A 23 -8.60 11.05 -23.74
C PRO A 23 -9.91 11.38 -24.44
N GLY A 24 -10.95 11.63 -23.66
CA GLY A 24 -12.31 11.92 -24.16
C GLY A 24 -13.16 10.69 -24.54
N GLN A 25 -12.60 9.49 -24.49
CA GLN A 25 -13.31 8.26 -24.81
C GLN A 25 -13.95 7.62 -23.58
N THR A 26 -15.18 7.11 -23.73
CA THR A 26 -15.83 6.21 -22.78
C THR A 26 -15.87 4.81 -23.36
N ILE A 27 -15.41 3.81 -22.61
CA ILE A 27 -15.51 2.40 -22.99
C ILE A 27 -16.28 1.62 -21.93
N LEU A 28 -16.88 0.50 -22.32
CA LEU A 28 -17.51 -0.41 -21.37
C LEU A 28 -16.50 -1.40 -20.85
N GLY A 29 -16.30 -1.40 -19.52
CA GLY A 29 -15.51 -2.40 -18.82
C GLY A 29 -16.28 -3.71 -18.67
N LYS A 30 -15.57 -4.79 -18.34
CA LYS A 30 -16.15 -6.12 -18.12
C LYS A 30 -16.32 -6.45 -16.65
N LYS A 31 -15.38 -6.04 -15.83
CA LYS A 31 -15.36 -6.25 -14.37
C LYS A 31 -14.45 -5.21 -13.71
N TYR A 32 -14.62 -5.07 -12.42
CA TYR A 32 -13.63 -4.39 -11.57
C TYR A 32 -13.32 -5.25 -10.34
N ILE A 33 -12.16 -5.02 -9.75
CA ILE A 33 -11.70 -5.66 -8.52
C ILE A 33 -11.10 -4.57 -7.65
N ILE A 34 -11.43 -4.58 -6.36
CA ILE A 34 -10.74 -3.78 -5.36
C ILE A 34 -9.89 -4.73 -4.52
N GLY A 35 -8.61 -4.42 -4.40
CA GLY A 35 -7.68 -5.25 -3.67
C GLY A 35 -6.60 -4.44 -2.96
N PRO A 36 -5.81 -5.11 -2.13
CA PRO A 36 -4.68 -4.48 -1.48
C PRO A 36 -3.55 -4.24 -2.49
N GLY A 37 -2.90 -3.07 -2.38
CA GLY A 37 -1.76 -2.68 -3.17
C GLY A 37 -0.73 -1.92 -2.34
N GLY A 38 0.20 -1.26 -3.02
CA GLY A 38 1.36 -0.61 -2.41
C GLY A 38 2.55 -1.57 -2.31
N LYS A 39 3.71 -1.15 -2.85
CA LYS A 39 4.91 -2.02 -2.88
C LYS A 39 5.38 -2.40 -1.49
N GLY A 40 5.30 -1.47 -0.50
CA GLY A 40 5.64 -1.76 0.88
C GLY A 40 4.74 -2.81 1.49
N SER A 41 3.44 -2.65 1.37
CA SER A 41 2.47 -3.64 1.85
C SER A 41 2.69 -5.00 1.18
N ASN A 42 2.89 -5.05 -0.14
CA ASN A 42 3.15 -6.29 -0.86
C ASN A 42 4.42 -7.00 -0.38
N GLN A 43 5.49 -6.25 -0.07
CA GLN A 43 6.73 -6.80 0.49
C GLN A 43 6.53 -7.35 1.90
N ALA A 44 5.78 -6.63 2.76
CA ALA A 44 5.46 -7.09 4.11
C ALA A 44 4.67 -8.41 4.07
N ILE A 45 3.66 -8.49 3.22
CA ILE A 45 2.85 -9.70 3.01
C ILE A 45 3.71 -10.86 2.50
N ALA A 46 4.55 -10.61 1.48
CA ALA A 46 5.42 -11.64 0.92
C ALA A 46 6.40 -12.18 1.97
N ALA A 47 7.01 -11.31 2.76
CA ALA A 47 7.92 -11.69 3.83
C ALA A 47 7.22 -12.50 4.93
N ALA A 48 6.00 -12.10 5.33
CA ALA A 48 5.22 -12.83 6.34
C ALA A 48 4.83 -14.21 5.84
N ARG A 49 4.35 -14.33 4.59
CA ARG A 49 4.01 -15.62 3.97
C ARG A 49 5.21 -16.51 3.76
N ALA A 50 6.41 -15.97 3.64
CA ALA A 50 7.67 -16.72 3.63
C ALA A 50 8.13 -17.15 5.03
N GLY A 51 7.34 -16.91 6.09
CA GLY A 51 7.63 -17.29 7.47
C GLY A 51 8.41 -16.24 8.28
N GLY A 52 8.54 -15.03 7.79
CA GLY A 52 9.15 -13.91 8.52
C GLY A 52 8.24 -13.39 9.65
N ASN A 53 8.85 -12.94 10.75
CA ASN A 53 8.15 -12.14 11.77
C ASN A 53 8.21 -10.68 11.33
N VAL A 54 7.10 -10.17 10.80
CA VAL A 54 7.07 -8.88 10.08
C VAL A 54 6.29 -7.83 10.88
N SER A 55 6.90 -6.64 11.00
CA SER A 55 6.23 -5.40 11.42
C SER A 55 6.12 -4.46 10.22
N PHE A 56 4.98 -3.80 10.07
CA PHE A 56 4.73 -2.86 8.98
C PHE A 56 4.48 -1.44 9.53
N ILE A 57 5.22 -0.48 9.00
CA ILE A 57 5.07 0.95 9.31
C ILE A 57 4.52 1.64 8.07
N SER A 58 3.39 2.33 8.23
CA SER A 58 2.72 3.08 7.16
C SER A 58 1.73 4.08 7.73
N LYS A 59 1.03 4.80 6.84
CA LYS A 59 -0.07 5.70 7.20
C LYS A 59 -1.24 5.49 6.25
N VAL A 60 -2.44 5.36 6.80
CA VAL A 60 -3.70 5.18 6.06
C VAL A 60 -4.74 6.15 6.60
N GLY A 61 -5.84 6.33 5.88
CA GLY A 61 -6.98 7.12 6.35
C GLY A 61 -7.88 6.33 7.29
N LYS A 62 -8.95 6.95 7.76
CA LYS A 62 -10.00 6.31 8.55
C LYS A 62 -11.18 5.97 7.64
N ASP A 63 -11.02 4.93 6.85
CA ASP A 63 -11.97 4.55 5.80
C ASP A 63 -11.95 3.03 5.53
N SER A 64 -12.85 2.58 4.65
CA SER A 64 -12.98 1.17 4.28
C SER A 64 -11.72 0.58 3.61
N TYR A 65 -10.86 1.39 3.03
CA TYR A 65 -9.59 0.92 2.47
C TYR A 65 -8.55 0.66 3.57
N ALA A 66 -8.59 1.42 4.67
CA ALA A 66 -7.80 1.09 5.85
C ALA A 66 -8.27 -0.23 6.48
N ASP A 67 -9.59 -0.49 6.53
CA ASP A 67 -10.13 -1.76 7.02
C ASP A 67 -9.67 -2.94 6.16
N LEU A 68 -9.58 -2.74 4.84
CA LEU A 68 -9.02 -3.74 3.92
C LEU A 68 -7.55 -4.05 4.26
N ALA A 69 -6.73 -3.03 4.55
CA ALA A 69 -5.35 -3.20 4.95
C ALA A 69 -5.23 -3.97 6.27
N ILE A 70 -5.97 -3.55 7.30
CA ILE A 70 -5.93 -4.15 8.63
C ILE A 70 -6.35 -5.62 8.57
N SER A 71 -7.47 -5.94 7.91
CA SER A 71 -7.93 -7.32 7.75
C SER A 71 -6.90 -8.21 7.07
N LEU A 72 -6.14 -7.66 6.11
CA LEU A 72 -5.08 -8.36 5.42
C LEU A 72 -3.89 -8.64 6.36
N TYR A 73 -3.49 -7.66 7.16
CA TYR A 73 -2.36 -7.80 8.09
C TYR A 73 -2.68 -8.77 9.23
N GLU A 74 -3.89 -8.75 9.74
CA GLU A 74 -4.37 -9.73 10.74
C GLU A 74 -4.34 -11.14 10.19
N ARG A 75 -4.88 -11.35 8.98
CA ARG A 75 -4.89 -12.65 8.31
C ARG A 75 -3.48 -13.22 8.11
N ASP A 76 -2.54 -12.38 7.65
CA ASP A 76 -1.17 -12.79 7.35
C ASP A 76 -0.22 -12.62 8.58
N LYS A 77 -0.77 -12.34 9.79
CA LYS A 77 -0.07 -12.21 11.07
C LYS A 77 1.08 -11.20 11.06
N ILE A 78 0.86 -10.09 10.36
CA ILE A 78 1.78 -8.96 10.33
C ILE A 78 1.47 -8.07 11.53
N ASN A 79 2.50 -7.69 12.29
CA ASN A 79 2.36 -6.65 13.32
C ASN A 79 2.20 -5.29 12.63
N TYR A 80 1.06 -4.62 12.86
CA TYR A 80 0.74 -3.30 12.32
C TYR A 80 0.68 -2.20 13.39
N ASP A 81 1.34 -2.35 14.54
CA ASP A 81 1.46 -1.29 15.57
C ASP A 81 2.17 -0.03 15.03
N GLY A 82 2.87 -0.19 13.91
CA GLY A 82 3.46 0.89 13.13
C GLY A 82 2.50 1.62 12.20
N LEU A 83 1.26 1.12 12.02
CA LEU A 83 0.27 1.74 11.15
C LEU A 83 -0.40 2.95 11.83
N VAL A 84 -0.28 4.11 11.21
CA VAL A 84 -0.90 5.35 11.71
C VAL A 84 -2.19 5.61 10.94
N ILE A 85 -3.28 5.86 11.66
CA ILE A 85 -4.57 6.22 11.08
C ILE A 85 -4.71 7.73 11.07
N SER A 86 -4.88 8.31 9.89
CA SER A 86 -5.14 9.74 9.69
C SER A 86 -6.63 10.04 9.80
N GLU A 87 -6.97 11.09 10.53
CA GLU A 87 -8.36 11.60 10.58
C GLU A 87 -8.64 12.61 9.45
N ASN A 88 -7.61 13.11 8.77
CA ASN A 88 -7.72 14.23 7.83
C ASN A 88 -7.53 13.82 6.36
N GLU A 89 -6.81 12.73 6.09
CA GLU A 89 -6.57 12.23 4.75
C GLU A 89 -7.20 10.86 4.55
N SER A 90 -7.65 10.60 3.33
CA SER A 90 -8.10 9.26 2.92
C SER A 90 -6.92 8.31 2.72
N THR A 91 -7.16 7.02 2.82
CA THR A 91 -6.20 6.00 2.38
C THR A 91 -5.86 6.18 0.91
N GLY A 92 -4.60 5.95 0.54
CA GLY A 92 -4.17 6.01 -0.84
C GLY A 92 -4.89 5.01 -1.72
N ALA A 93 -5.09 5.37 -2.99
CA ALA A 93 -5.74 4.51 -3.98
C ALA A 93 -5.04 4.58 -5.34
N ALA A 94 -5.06 3.46 -6.07
CA ALA A 94 -4.58 3.38 -7.44
C ALA A 94 -5.72 2.97 -8.37
N GLY A 95 -6.03 3.83 -9.34
CA GLY A 95 -6.91 3.47 -10.46
C GLY A 95 -6.10 2.76 -11.55
N ILE A 96 -6.40 1.50 -11.80
CA ILE A 96 -5.64 0.64 -12.71
C ILE A 96 -6.55 0.22 -13.87
N LEU A 97 -6.28 0.72 -15.05
CA LEU A 97 -6.97 0.33 -16.28
C LEU A 97 -6.18 -0.79 -16.95
N ILE A 98 -6.83 -1.92 -17.22
CA ILE A 98 -6.18 -3.14 -17.72
C ILE A 98 -6.81 -3.57 -19.04
N ASN A 99 -5.97 -3.67 -20.07
CA ASN A 99 -6.33 -4.31 -21.32
C ASN A 99 -6.18 -5.83 -21.17
N GLU A 100 -7.31 -6.56 -21.13
CA GLU A 100 -7.28 -8.02 -20.91
C GLU A 100 -6.69 -8.81 -22.08
N LYS A 101 -6.65 -8.25 -23.29
CA LYS A 101 -6.10 -8.93 -24.47
C LYS A 101 -4.57 -8.88 -24.51
N THR A 102 -4.00 -7.74 -24.10
CA THR A 102 -2.55 -7.48 -24.23
C THR A 102 -1.80 -7.56 -22.90
N GLY A 103 -2.52 -7.47 -21.76
CA GLY A 103 -1.93 -7.35 -20.43
C GLY A 103 -1.38 -5.94 -20.14
N GLN A 104 -1.46 -5.01 -21.06
CA GLN A 104 -1.04 -3.61 -20.82
C GLN A 104 -1.95 -2.95 -19.81
N ASN A 105 -1.37 -2.03 -19.04
CA ASN A 105 -2.11 -1.23 -18.06
C ASN A 105 -1.74 0.25 -18.13
N ALA A 106 -2.62 1.07 -17.58
CA ALA A 106 -2.38 2.47 -17.25
C ALA A 106 -2.82 2.71 -15.81
N ILE A 107 -1.96 3.36 -15.02
CA ILE A 107 -2.14 3.48 -13.58
C ILE A 107 -2.08 4.95 -13.19
N ASN A 108 -3.05 5.38 -12.39
CA ASN A 108 -3.03 6.65 -11.69
C ASN A 108 -3.04 6.37 -10.18
N VAL A 109 -2.00 6.84 -9.47
CA VAL A 109 -1.85 6.64 -8.02
C VAL A 109 -2.08 7.95 -7.28
N VAL A 110 -2.95 7.91 -6.29
CA VAL A 110 -3.13 8.97 -5.29
C VAL A 110 -2.61 8.43 -3.96
N PRO A 111 -1.49 8.94 -3.42
CA PRO A 111 -0.87 8.38 -2.22
C PRO A 111 -1.72 8.57 -0.95
N GLY A 112 -2.62 9.56 -0.92
CA GLY A 112 -3.46 9.84 0.23
C GLY A 112 -2.65 10.07 1.51
N ALA A 113 -3.11 9.51 2.61
CA ALA A 113 -2.44 9.60 3.92
C ALA A 113 -0.97 9.17 3.88
N ALA A 114 -0.62 8.17 3.08
CA ALA A 114 0.77 7.72 2.94
C ALA A 114 1.69 8.80 2.34
N GLY A 115 1.14 9.71 1.54
CA GLY A 115 1.88 10.86 0.99
C GLY A 115 2.23 11.93 2.02
N THR A 116 1.68 11.85 3.24
CA THR A 116 1.92 12.78 4.35
C THR A 116 2.81 12.17 5.45
N ILE A 117 3.46 11.04 5.17
CA ILE A 117 4.45 10.46 6.08
C ILE A 117 5.64 11.42 6.17
N ASP A 118 6.00 11.78 7.39
CA ASP A 118 7.08 12.73 7.71
C ASP A 118 8.07 12.13 8.72
N GLU A 119 9.12 12.87 9.01
CA GLU A 119 10.17 12.52 9.97
C GLU A 119 9.58 12.21 11.36
N LYS A 120 8.59 12.99 11.82
CA LYS A 120 7.97 12.79 13.13
C LYS A 120 7.27 11.44 13.25
N LEU A 121 6.64 10.97 12.17
CA LEU A 121 6.05 9.65 12.13
C LEU A 121 7.15 8.59 12.26
N VAL A 122 8.24 8.72 11.51
CA VAL A 122 9.38 7.79 11.57
C VAL A 122 9.96 7.74 12.97
N ASP A 123 10.25 8.90 13.58
CA ASP A 123 10.78 9.00 14.94
C ASP A 123 9.86 8.34 15.97
N SER A 124 8.56 8.48 15.83
CA SER A 124 7.59 7.87 16.73
C SER A 124 7.58 6.33 16.67
N LYS A 125 8.20 5.74 15.64
CA LYS A 125 8.24 4.29 15.37
C LYS A 125 9.66 3.71 15.39
N LEU A 126 10.66 4.48 15.80
CA LEU A 126 12.06 4.04 15.88
C LEU A 126 12.23 2.75 16.67
N ASN A 127 11.48 2.55 17.75
CA ASN A 127 11.52 1.34 18.54
C ASN A 127 11.22 0.07 17.73
N ILE A 128 10.31 0.15 16.75
CA ILE A 128 9.98 -0.97 15.85
C ILE A 128 11.15 -1.22 14.89
N ILE A 129 11.74 -0.15 14.37
CA ILE A 129 12.87 -0.22 13.43
C ILE A 129 14.08 -0.83 14.13
N GLU A 130 14.47 -0.27 15.28
CA GLU A 130 15.68 -0.66 16.04
C GLU A 130 15.61 -2.09 16.61
N SER A 131 14.40 -2.57 16.94
CA SER A 131 14.20 -3.95 17.41
C SER A 131 14.21 -4.99 16.29
N SER A 132 14.30 -4.58 15.03
CA SER A 132 14.27 -5.47 13.87
C SER A 132 15.68 -5.85 13.40
N HIS A 133 15.82 -7.09 12.92
CA HIS A 133 17.08 -7.56 12.33
C HIS A 133 17.29 -7.06 10.91
N VAL A 134 16.18 -6.80 10.19
CA VAL A 134 16.19 -6.30 8.81
C VAL A 134 15.22 -5.15 8.71
N PHE A 135 15.68 -4.05 8.12
CA PHE A 135 14.83 -2.92 7.71
C PHE A 135 14.72 -2.88 6.19
N LEU A 136 13.49 -2.84 5.69
CA LEU A 136 13.18 -2.83 4.26
C LEU A 136 12.30 -1.61 3.94
N THR A 137 12.70 -0.83 2.95
CA THR A 137 11.92 0.30 2.44
C THR A 137 12.00 0.38 0.92
N GLN A 138 11.09 1.13 0.29
CA GLN A 138 11.09 1.38 -1.15
C GLN A 138 11.06 2.87 -1.45
N LEU A 139 11.25 3.20 -2.75
CA LEU A 139 11.33 4.57 -3.25
C LEU A 139 9.96 5.22 -3.53
N GLU A 140 8.87 4.69 -2.96
CA GLU A 140 7.53 5.32 -3.01
C GLU A 140 7.29 6.30 -1.85
N LEU A 141 8.23 6.38 -0.93
CA LEU A 141 8.26 7.35 0.17
C LEU A 141 9.29 8.43 -0.13
N SER A 142 9.07 9.62 0.42
CA SER A 142 10.12 10.64 0.40
C SER A 142 11.27 10.20 1.31
N LEU A 143 12.38 9.79 0.71
CA LEU A 143 13.57 9.35 1.46
C LEU A 143 14.41 10.52 1.97
N ILE A 144 14.06 11.76 1.60
CA ILE A 144 14.79 12.96 2.05
C ILE A 144 14.73 13.12 3.58
N HIS A 145 13.74 12.53 4.24
CA HIS A 145 13.54 12.59 5.67
C HIS A 145 14.09 11.36 6.43
N ILE A 146 14.68 10.40 5.71
CA ILE A 146 15.31 9.22 6.26
C ILE A 146 16.83 9.38 6.26
#